data_8c61fdb858223d5a5c0cf222e34e2f0a
#
_entry.id   8c61fdb858223d5a5c0cf222e34e2f0a
#
_cell.length_a   1.000
_cell.length_b   1.000
_cell.length_c   1.000
_cell.angle_alpha   90.00
_cell.angle_beta   90.00
_cell.angle_gamma   90.00
#
_symmetry.space_group_name_H-M   'P 1'
#
loop_
_entity.id
_entity.type
_entity.pdbx_description
1 polymer ?
#
loop_
_entity_poly.entity_id
_entity_poly.type
_entity_poly.pdbx_seq_one_letter_code
_entity_poly.pdbx_strand_id
1 'polypeptide(L)'
;MAPHEIARFLPMVPAVLASPHGSLWSTYDAEADVLYINFKRPAHAEDSELTDDDVIIRYEGQEVIGLTILHASRRAAHAPS
;
A
#
# COMPACT_ATOMS: atom_id res chain seq x y z
N MET A 1 21.97 -4.29 -7.95
CA MET A 1 20.63 -4.51 -8.51
C MET A 1 20.68 -4.37 -10.03
N ALA A 2 20.07 -5.31 -10.73
CA ALA A 2 20.04 -5.24 -12.19
C ALA A 2 19.08 -4.15 -12.66
N PRO A 3 19.38 -3.48 -13.79
CA PRO A 3 18.53 -2.39 -14.27
C PRO A 3 17.07 -2.78 -14.48
N HIS A 4 16.80 -4.01 -14.96
CA HIS A 4 15.41 -4.45 -15.15
C HIS A 4 14.66 -4.64 -13.82
N GLU A 5 15.38 -4.85 -12.72
CA GLU A 5 14.75 -4.93 -11.41
C GLU A 5 14.36 -3.54 -10.91
N ILE A 6 15.17 -2.55 -11.23
CA ILE A 6 14.86 -1.16 -10.89
C ILE A 6 13.55 -0.75 -11.57
N ALA A 7 13.34 -1.16 -12.81
CA ALA A 7 12.13 -0.81 -13.56
C ALA A 7 10.85 -1.29 -12.89
N ARG A 8 10.91 -2.34 -12.08
CA ARG A 8 9.74 -2.85 -11.35
C ARG A 8 9.21 -1.84 -10.33
N PHE A 9 10.10 -0.98 -9.82
CA PHE A 9 9.75 -0.06 -8.74
C PHE A 9 9.39 1.33 -9.25
N LEU A 10 9.67 1.62 -10.54
CA LEU A 10 9.36 2.93 -11.09
C LEU A 10 7.86 3.27 -11.04
N PRO A 11 6.94 2.32 -11.22
CA PRO A 11 5.51 2.62 -11.09
C PRO A 11 5.10 3.09 -9.70
N MET A 12 5.93 2.90 -8.68
CA MET A 12 5.64 3.40 -7.34
C MET A 12 5.81 4.91 -7.23
N VAL A 13 6.56 5.52 -8.14
CA VAL A 13 6.86 6.95 -8.07
C VAL A 13 5.58 7.81 -8.04
N PRO A 14 4.61 7.62 -8.97
CA PRO A 14 3.38 8.38 -8.89
C PRO A 14 2.62 8.15 -7.59
N ALA A 15 2.62 6.92 -7.08
CA ALA A 15 1.92 6.60 -5.84
C ALA A 15 2.53 7.34 -4.66
N VAL A 16 3.86 7.40 -4.58
CA VAL A 16 4.54 8.12 -3.50
C VAL A 16 4.28 9.62 -3.61
N LEU A 17 4.36 10.17 -4.82
CA LEU A 17 4.12 11.59 -5.02
C LEU A 17 2.68 11.98 -4.71
N ALA A 18 1.75 11.08 -4.94
CA ALA A 18 0.33 11.33 -4.66
C ALA A 18 -0.06 11.05 -3.23
N SER A 19 0.83 10.45 -2.42
CA SER A 19 0.50 10.16 -1.03
C SER A 19 0.31 11.45 -0.23
N PRO A 20 -0.51 11.42 0.84
CA PRO A 20 -0.84 12.63 1.60
C PRO A 20 0.38 13.39 2.15
N HIS A 21 1.46 12.68 2.43
CA HIS A 21 2.65 13.28 3.05
C HIS A 21 3.89 13.13 2.18
N GLY A 22 3.74 12.74 0.92
CA GLY A 22 4.88 12.54 0.05
C GLY A 22 5.80 11.41 0.48
N SER A 23 5.31 10.54 1.34
CA SER A 23 6.07 9.42 1.89
C SER A 23 5.23 8.16 1.88
N LEU A 24 5.89 7.02 1.82
CA LEU A 24 5.22 5.74 1.80
C LEU A 24 6.12 4.69 2.47
N TRP A 25 5.58 3.97 3.44
CA TRP A 25 6.25 2.84 4.07
C TRP A 25 5.44 1.59 3.81
N SER A 26 6.09 0.50 3.41
CA SER A 26 5.39 -0.75 3.15
C SER A 26 6.05 -1.91 3.88
N THR A 27 5.22 -2.86 4.31
CA THR A 27 5.65 -4.09 4.94
C THR A 27 4.77 -5.22 4.43
N TYR A 28 5.38 -6.31 4.01
CA TYR A 28 4.64 -7.47 3.53
C TYR A 28 4.75 -8.63 4.52
N ASP A 29 3.58 -9.16 4.92
CA ASP A 29 3.48 -10.35 5.74
C ASP A 29 3.23 -11.54 4.82
N ALA A 30 4.25 -12.34 4.58
CA ALA A 30 4.17 -13.47 3.65
C ALA A 30 3.25 -14.57 4.15
N GLU A 31 3.16 -14.79 5.46
CA GLU A 31 2.30 -15.84 6.01
C GLU A 31 0.83 -15.50 5.79
N ALA A 32 0.46 -14.27 6.03
CA ALA A 32 -0.92 -13.82 5.88
C ALA A 32 -1.23 -13.39 4.45
N ASP A 33 -0.23 -13.19 3.62
CA ASP A 33 -0.34 -12.62 2.28
C ASP A 33 -1.01 -11.25 2.34
N VAL A 34 -0.50 -10.40 3.22
CA VAL A 34 -1.04 -9.06 3.45
C VAL A 34 0.08 -8.03 3.26
N LEU A 35 -0.21 -7.02 2.46
CA LEU A 35 0.69 -5.89 2.27
C LEU A 35 0.15 -4.69 3.04
N TYR A 36 0.96 -4.15 3.93
CA TYR A 36 0.63 -2.95 4.69
C TYR A 36 1.33 -1.76 4.06
N ILE A 37 0.58 -0.73 3.73
CA ILE A 37 1.12 0.52 3.20
C ILE A 37 0.74 1.63 4.16
N ASN A 38 1.72 2.40 4.62
CA ASN A 38 1.47 3.53 5.52
C ASN A 38 1.98 4.79 4.86
N PHE A 39 1.16 5.85 4.92
CA PHE A 39 1.51 7.16 4.40
C PHE A 39 1.97 8.11 5.47
N LYS A 40 1.80 7.73 6.74
CA LYS A 40 2.11 8.56 7.90
C LYS A 40 2.71 7.70 9.00
N ARG A 41 3.69 8.21 9.71
CA ARG A 41 4.27 7.56 10.88
C ARG A 41 4.30 8.53 12.06
N PRO A 42 3.95 8.08 13.27
CA PRO A 42 3.34 6.76 13.53
C PRO A 42 1.93 6.67 12.95
N ALA A 43 1.52 5.46 12.57
CA ALA A 43 0.21 5.23 11.99
C ALA A 43 -0.78 4.84 13.10
N HIS A 44 -1.61 5.79 13.51
CA HIS A 44 -2.64 5.57 14.52
C HIS A 44 -4.01 5.68 13.88
N ALA A 45 -4.48 4.57 13.30
CA ALA A 45 -5.78 4.57 12.66
C ALA A 45 -6.89 4.69 13.70
N GLU A 46 -7.78 5.66 13.50
CA GLU A 46 -8.97 5.85 14.34
C GLU A 46 -10.17 5.09 13.77
N ASP A 47 -10.16 4.83 12.47
CA ASP A 47 -11.25 4.18 11.78
C ASP A 47 -10.71 3.42 10.58
N SER A 48 -11.50 2.47 10.10
CA SER A 48 -11.13 1.68 8.94
C SER A 48 -12.36 1.27 8.14
N GLU A 49 -12.16 1.03 6.86
CA GLU A 49 -13.22 0.62 5.96
C GLU A 49 -12.72 -0.50 5.05
N LEU A 50 -13.43 -1.62 5.02
CA LEU A 50 -13.13 -2.71 4.10
C LEU A 50 -13.84 -2.44 2.78
N THR A 51 -13.10 -2.39 1.70
CA THR A 51 -13.66 -2.22 0.36
C THR A 51 -14.00 -3.56 -0.27
N ASP A 52 -14.72 -3.53 -1.39
CA ASP A 52 -15.04 -4.73 -2.15
C ASP A 52 -13.81 -5.34 -2.83
N ASP A 53 -12.69 -4.61 -2.87
CA ASP A 53 -11.46 -5.06 -3.51
C ASP A 53 -10.49 -5.73 -2.54
N ASP A 54 -10.95 -6.11 -1.34
CA ASP A 54 -10.10 -6.69 -0.29
C ASP A 54 -8.98 -5.74 0.15
N VAL A 55 -9.30 -4.47 0.19
CA VAL A 55 -8.41 -3.45 0.72
C VAL A 55 -9.08 -2.80 1.93
N ILE A 56 -8.35 -2.73 3.03
CA ILE A 56 -8.82 -2.01 4.21
C ILE A 56 -8.17 -0.64 4.17
N ILE A 57 -8.99 0.40 4.10
CA ILE A 57 -8.51 1.78 4.13
C ILE A 57 -8.53 2.24 5.58
N ARG A 58 -7.40 2.75 6.05
CA ARG A 58 -7.27 3.22 7.43
C ARG A 58 -7.25 4.73 7.46
N TYR A 59 -8.03 5.30 8.37
CA TYR A 59 -8.23 6.75 8.49
C TYR A 59 -7.78 7.28 9.84
N GLU A 60 -7.30 8.51 9.82
CA GLU A 60 -7.17 9.34 11.02
C GLU A 60 -8.02 10.58 10.72
N GLY A 61 -9.19 10.67 11.38
CA GLY A 61 -10.18 11.66 10.98
C GLY A 61 -10.66 11.38 9.57
N GLN A 62 -10.50 12.32 8.67
CA GLN A 62 -10.88 12.17 7.26
C GLN A 62 -9.68 11.87 6.36
N GLU A 63 -8.49 11.79 6.95
CA GLU A 63 -7.25 11.55 6.20
C GLU A 63 -6.99 10.06 6.07
N VAL A 64 -6.68 9.61 4.86
CA VAL A 64 -6.24 8.24 4.64
C VAL A 64 -4.77 8.16 5.05
N ILE A 65 -4.48 7.34 6.05
CA ILE A 65 -3.13 7.21 6.57
C ILE A 65 -2.48 5.86 6.22
N GLY A 66 -3.26 4.93 5.70
CA GLY A 66 -2.70 3.65 5.32
C GLY A 66 -3.70 2.76 4.64
N LEU A 67 -3.17 1.71 4.05
CA LEU A 67 -3.94 0.66 3.39
C LEU A 67 -3.45 -0.69 3.87
N THR A 68 -4.38 -1.64 4.03
CA THR A 68 -4.05 -3.04 4.27
C THR A 68 -4.60 -3.81 3.09
N ILE A 69 -3.72 -4.40 2.30
CA ILE A 69 -4.12 -5.09 1.08
C ILE A 69 -4.09 -6.58 1.34
N LEU A 70 -5.28 -7.19 1.34
CA LEU A 70 -5.44 -8.61 1.57
C LEU A 70 -5.18 -9.36 0.26
N HIS A 71 -4.69 -10.59 0.37
CA HIS A 71 -4.38 -11.42 -0.79
C HIS A 71 -3.47 -10.70 -1.79
N ALA A 72 -2.44 -10.06 -1.26
CA ALA A 72 -1.60 -9.15 -2.02
C ALA A 72 -0.90 -9.83 -3.21
N SER A 73 -0.49 -11.09 -3.05
CA SER A 73 0.18 -11.81 -4.14
C SER A 73 -0.75 -12.03 -5.33
N ARG A 74 -2.04 -12.17 -5.09
CA ARG A 74 -3.02 -12.34 -6.17
C ARG A 74 -3.17 -11.07 -6.97
N ARG A 75 -3.05 -9.91 -6.31
CA ARG A 75 -3.13 -8.63 -7.01
C ARG A 75 -1.93 -8.42 -7.91
N ALA A 76 -0.75 -8.83 -7.45
CA ALA A 76 0.46 -8.76 -8.27
C ALA A 76 0.31 -9.64 -9.52
N ALA A 77 -0.33 -10.82 -9.37
CA ALA A 77 -0.55 -11.72 -10.49
C ALA A 77 -1.56 -11.17 -11.50
N HIS A 78 -2.45 -10.28 -11.05
CA HIS A 78 -3.48 -9.67 -11.89
C HIS A 78 -3.15 -8.26 -12.31
N ALA A 79 -1.96 -7.77 -11.97
CA ALA A 79 -1.55 -6.42 -12.33
C ALA A 79 -1.58 -6.28 -13.86
N PRO A 80 -2.13 -5.19 -14.37
CA PRO A 80 -2.11 -4.97 -15.80
C PRO A 80 -0.68 -4.79 -16.27
N SER A 81 -0.38 -5.42 -17.34
CA SER A 81 0.95 -5.37 -17.91
C SER A 81 1.10 -4.19 -18.85
#